data_ddbe1c3aeea097dd264c3d91f4002fff
#
_entry.id   ddbe1c3aeea097dd264c3d91f4002fff
#
_cell.length_a   1.000
_cell.length_b   1.000
_cell.length_c   1.000
_cell.angle_alpha   90.00
_cell.angle_beta   90.00
_cell.angle_gamma   90.00
#
_symmetry.space_group_name_H-M   'P 1'
#
loop_
_entity.id
_entity.type
_entity.pdbx_description
1 polymer ?
#
loop_
_entity_poly.entity_id
_entity_poly.type
_entity_poly.pdbx_seq_one_letter_code
_entity_poly.pdbx_strand_id
1 'polypeptide(L)'
;ADYQSQLRAREQARNALVTLIGGNYPSEIVAPAGLDKQFAYASLPSGLPSEMLLYRPDIRQAEYNLKAANANIGAARAAFFPSISLTGTIGSGSVQLDNLFTGPNRTWSFMPQINIPLFNWGANKAGLDLTRVRKEISVTQYEQAVQDAFQDVSDVLVANATLKKQYASQLKGTNAELDRN
;
A
#
# COMPACT_ATOMS: atom_id res chain seq x y z
N ALA A 1 -22.24 -34.59 -2.52
CA ALA A 1 -20.81 -34.21 -2.55
C ALA A 1 -20.61 -32.72 -2.20
N ASP A 2 -21.42 -31.81 -2.72
CA ASP A 2 -21.23 -30.36 -2.54
C ASP A 2 -21.46 -29.89 -1.09
N TYR A 3 -22.43 -30.42 -0.37
CA TYR A 3 -22.70 -30.04 1.02
C TYR A 3 -21.50 -30.31 1.93
N GLN A 4 -20.87 -31.48 1.80
CA GLN A 4 -19.68 -31.82 2.62
C GLN A 4 -18.46 -30.98 2.27
N SER A 5 -18.30 -30.57 1.02
CA SER A 5 -17.24 -29.68 0.61
C SER A 5 -17.41 -28.26 1.19
N GLN A 6 -18.63 -27.76 1.20
CA GLN A 6 -18.97 -26.45 1.78
C GLN A 6 -18.82 -26.45 3.31
N LEU A 7 -19.22 -27.54 3.99
CA LEU A 7 -19.02 -27.70 5.43
C LEU A 7 -17.53 -27.65 5.78
N ARG A 8 -16.69 -28.36 5.02
CA ARG A 8 -15.22 -28.34 5.19
C ARG A 8 -14.65 -26.96 5.00
N ALA A 9 -15.04 -26.27 3.93
CA ALA A 9 -14.58 -24.91 3.65
C ALA A 9 -14.95 -23.95 4.78
N ARG A 10 -16.16 -24.07 5.34
CA ARG A 10 -16.58 -23.25 6.48
C ARG A 10 -15.71 -23.49 7.71
N GLU A 11 -15.43 -24.74 8.06
CA GLU A 11 -14.60 -25.06 9.23
C GLU A 11 -13.14 -24.63 9.02
N GLN A 12 -12.61 -24.73 7.81
CA GLN A 12 -11.28 -24.19 7.45
C GLN A 12 -11.23 -22.68 7.59
N ALA A 13 -12.24 -21.96 7.13
CA ALA A 13 -12.32 -20.50 7.28
C ALA A 13 -12.42 -20.10 8.77
N ARG A 14 -13.16 -20.85 9.57
CA ARG A 14 -13.24 -20.66 11.02
C ARG A 14 -11.88 -20.85 11.70
N ASN A 15 -11.15 -21.89 11.35
CA ASN A 15 -9.80 -22.13 11.88
C ASN A 15 -8.82 -21.03 11.47
N ALA A 16 -8.90 -20.55 10.23
CA ALA A 16 -8.10 -19.42 9.75
C ALA A 16 -8.41 -18.15 10.55
N LEU A 17 -9.68 -17.89 10.84
CA LEU A 17 -10.09 -16.74 11.65
C LEU A 17 -9.54 -16.82 13.08
N VAL A 18 -9.59 -17.99 13.72
CA VAL A 18 -9.00 -18.23 15.05
C VAL A 18 -7.50 -17.92 15.04
N THR A 19 -6.79 -18.34 13.99
CA THR A 19 -5.36 -18.07 13.84
C THR A 19 -5.09 -16.58 13.67
N LEU A 20 -5.90 -15.85 12.91
CA LEU A 20 -5.75 -14.40 12.70
C LEU A 20 -6.04 -13.59 13.96
N ILE A 21 -7.03 -14.02 14.76
CA ILE A 21 -7.39 -13.35 16.01
C ILE A 21 -6.37 -13.66 17.12
N GLY A 22 -5.63 -14.76 17.01
CA GLY A 22 -4.67 -15.20 18.03
C GLY A 22 -5.34 -15.71 19.32
N GLY A 23 -6.63 -16.12 19.26
CA GLY A 23 -7.41 -16.56 20.40
C GLY A 23 -8.59 -17.46 20.01
N ASN A 24 -9.39 -17.85 21.00
CA ASN A 24 -10.57 -18.67 20.74
C ASN A 24 -11.61 -17.94 19.88
N TYR A 25 -12.34 -18.73 19.08
CA TYR A 25 -13.47 -18.21 18.31
C TYR A 25 -14.51 -17.57 19.24
N PRO A 26 -14.89 -16.28 19.02
CA PRO A 26 -15.83 -15.59 19.90
C PRO A 26 -17.18 -16.34 19.90
N SER A 27 -17.66 -16.69 21.10
CA SER A 27 -18.95 -17.38 21.28
C SER A 27 -20.16 -16.50 20.95
N GLU A 28 -19.95 -15.18 20.86
CA GLU A 28 -20.99 -14.18 20.61
C GLU A 28 -21.24 -13.88 19.13
N ILE A 29 -20.53 -14.55 18.20
CA ILE A 29 -20.82 -14.37 16.77
C ILE A 29 -22.18 -15.03 16.49
N VAL A 30 -23.19 -14.19 16.40
CA VAL A 30 -24.54 -14.58 15.99
C VAL A 30 -24.47 -15.23 14.61
N ALA A 31 -25.13 -16.36 14.45
CA ALA A 31 -25.25 -17.02 13.14
C ALA A 31 -25.76 -15.99 12.12
N PRO A 32 -25.10 -15.84 10.96
CA PRO A 32 -25.52 -14.87 9.99
C PRO A 32 -26.95 -15.13 9.54
N ALA A 33 -27.71 -14.06 9.32
CA ALA A 33 -29.03 -14.16 8.72
C ALA A 33 -28.96 -14.89 7.37
N GLY A 34 -30.05 -15.50 6.93
CA GLY A 34 -30.10 -16.20 5.63
C GLY A 34 -29.56 -15.30 4.51
N LEU A 35 -28.96 -15.89 3.48
CA LEU A 35 -28.32 -15.20 2.36
C LEU A 35 -29.21 -14.13 1.70
N ASP A 36 -30.53 -14.37 1.71
CA ASP A 36 -31.56 -13.42 1.23
C ASP A 36 -31.64 -12.13 2.05
N LYS A 37 -31.18 -12.15 3.30
CA LYS A 37 -31.23 -11.02 4.23
C LYS A 37 -29.87 -10.36 4.46
N GLN A 38 -28.75 -10.99 4.04
CA GLN A 38 -27.40 -10.47 4.27
C GLN A 38 -27.02 -9.31 3.36
N PHE A 39 -27.60 -9.20 2.18
CA PHE A 39 -27.23 -8.21 1.17
C PHE A 39 -28.42 -7.39 0.70
N ALA A 40 -28.90 -6.51 1.57
CA ALA A 40 -29.93 -5.52 1.22
C ALA A 40 -29.33 -4.24 0.61
N TYR A 41 -28.30 -4.33 -0.25
CA TYR A 41 -27.89 -3.17 -1.01
C TYR A 41 -28.87 -2.92 -2.16
N ALA A 42 -29.84 -2.06 -1.89
CA ALA A 42 -30.65 -1.46 -2.93
C ALA A 42 -29.74 -0.72 -3.90
N SER A 43 -29.68 -1.15 -5.16
CA SER A 43 -29.03 -0.52 -6.31
C SER A 43 -27.87 0.43 -6.01
N LEU A 44 -26.65 0.06 -6.42
CA LEU A 44 -25.56 1.01 -6.56
C LEU A 44 -25.99 2.13 -7.50
N PRO A 45 -25.92 3.41 -7.10
CA PRO A 45 -26.26 4.51 -7.98
C PRO A 45 -25.31 4.48 -9.18
N SER A 46 -25.85 4.36 -10.37
CA SER A 46 -25.13 4.55 -11.62
C SER A 46 -24.72 6.03 -11.68
N GLY A 47 -23.43 6.33 -11.68
CA GLY A 47 -22.91 7.69 -11.75
C GLY A 47 -22.21 8.16 -10.46
N LEU A 48 -21.35 7.33 -9.90
CA LEU A 48 -20.37 7.82 -8.91
C LEU A 48 -19.51 8.90 -9.58
N PRO A 49 -19.47 10.13 -9.01
CA PRO A 49 -18.62 11.18 -9.56
C PRO A 49 -17.17 10.69 -9.65
N SER A 50 -16.49 11.03 -10.75
CA SER A 50 -15.05 10.72 -10.90
C SER A 50 -14.19 11.24 -9.73
N GLU A 51 -14.69 12.23 -9.00
CA GLU A 51 -14.09 12.73 -7.75
C GLU A 51 -13.94 11.66 -6.67
N MET A 52 -14.84 10.67 -6.60
CA MET A 52 -14.72 9.55 -5.64
C MET A 52 -13.49 8.68 -5.90
N LEU A 53 -13.01 8.62 -7.13
CA LEU A 53 -11.79 7.90 -7.48
C LEU A 53 -10.56 8.55 -6.86
N LEU A 54 -10.54 9.88 -6.68
CA LEU A 54 -9.43 10.60 -6.05
C LEU A 54 -9.25 10.27 -4.57
N TYR A 55 -10.28 9.73 -3.93
CA TYR A 55 -10.20 9.28 -2.52
C TYR A 55 -9.73 7.83 -2.38
N ARG A 56 -9.58 7.10 -3.48
CA ARG A 56 -9.09 5.71 -3.43
C ARG A 56 -7.65 5.69 -2.91
N PRO A 57 -7.33 4.77 -1.97
CA PRO A 57 -5.99 4.69 -1.38
C PRO A 57 -4.89 4.34 -2.40
N ASP A 58 -5.18 3.50 -3.39
CA ASP A 58 -4.27 3.09 -4.45
C ASP A 58 -3.89 4.26 -5.37
N ILE A 59 -4.86 5.09 -5.79
CA ILE A 59 -4.60 6.30 -6.59
C ILE A 59 -3.78 7.30 -5.76
N ARG A 60 -4.13 7.51 -4.50
CA ARG A 60 -3.36 8.39 -3.60
C ARG A 60 -1.93 7.89 -3.39
N GLN A 61 -1.74 6.59 -3.28
CA GLN A 61 -0.40 5.99 -3.21
C GLN A 61 0.41 6.31 -4.46
N ALA A 62 -0.15 6.10 -5.65
CA ALA A 62 0.52 6.39 -6.92
C ALA A 62 0.83 7.90 -7.05
N GLU A 63 -0.08 8.78 -6.62
CA GLU A 63 0.14 10.23 -6.59
C GLU A 63 1.31 10.62 -5.66
N TYR A 64 1.38 10.05 -4.46
CA TYR A 64 2.49 10.33 -3.54
C TYR A 64 3.81 9.78 -4.05
N ASN A 65 3.81 8.62 -4.72
CA ASN A 65 5.01 8.09 -5.38
C ASN A 65 5.50 9.02 -6.48
N LEU A 66 4.58 9.59 -7.28
CA LEU A 66 4.91 10.57 -8.30
C LEU A 66 5.48 11.86 -7.67
N LYS A 67 4.88 12.36 -6.59
CA LYS A 67 5.40 13.51 -5.84
C LYS A 67 6.82 13.25 -5.30
N ALA A 68 7.05 12.05 -4.76
CA ALA A 68 8.38 11.64 -4.27
C ALA A 68 9.41 11.57 -5.42
N ALA A 69 9.04 10.96 -6.56
CA ALA A 69 9.91 10.91 -7.74
C ALA A 69 10.25 12.31 -8.27
N ASN A 70 9.29 13.25 -8.25
CA ASN A 70 9.53 14.63 -8.63
C ASN A 70 10.47 15.37 -7.64
N ALA A 71 10.31 15.13 -6.34
CA ALA A 71 11.20 15.71 -5.31
C ALA A 71 12.64 15.18 -5.44
N ASN A 72 12.81 13.92 -5.85
CA ASN A 72 14.12 13.31 -6.08
C ASN A 72 14.92 14.00 -7.19
N ILE A 73 14.26 14.66 -8.16
CA ILE A 73 14.94 15.50 -9.15
C ILE A 73 15.63 16.67 -8.47
N GLY A 74 15.00 17.28 -7.47
CA GLY A 74 15.61 18.34 -6.65
C GLY A 74 16.86 17.83 -5.91
N ALA A 75 16.79 16.65 -5.31
CA ALA A 75 17.92 16.00 -4.64
C ALA A 75 19.07 15.70 -5.63
N ALA A 76 18.75 15.18 -6.81
CA ALA A 76 19.76 14.95 -7.86
C ALA A 76 20.43 16.24 -8.36
N ARG A 77 19.68 17.35 -8.42
CA ARG A 77 20.25 18.68 -8.73
C ARG A 77 21.16 19.17 -7.60
N ALA A 78 20.82 18.88 -6.35
CA ALA A 78 21.65 19.26 -5.21
C ALA A 78 23.04 18.62 -5.26
N ALA A 79 23.22 17.48 -5.91
CA ALA A 79 24.50 16.81 -6.10
C ALA A 79 25.52 17.62 -6.95
N PHE A 80 25.09 18.67 -7.64
CA PHE A 80 25.98 19.60 -8.37
C PHE A 80 26.55 20.72 -7.49
N PHE A 81 25.99 20.90 -6.29
CA PHE A 81 26.38 21.94 -5.36
C PHE A 81 27.34 21.42 -4.28
N PRO A 82 28.08 22.31 -3.61
CA PRO A 82 28.91 21.93 -2.48
C PRO A 82 28.06 21.27 -1.38
N SER A 83 28.56 20.18 -0.81
CA SER A 83 28.00 19.60 0.40
C SER A 83 28.80 20.02 1.63
N ILE A 84 28.12 20.41 2.69
CA ILE A 84 28.71 20.78 3.97
C ILE A 84 28.34 19.70 4.97
N SER A 85 29.34 19.06 5.56
CA SER A 85 29.16 18.12 6.65
C SER A 85 29.83 18.66 7.93
N LEU A 86 29.21 18.33 9.05
CA LEU A 86 29.68 18.74 10.37
C LEU A 86 29.73 17.50 11.25
N THR A 87 30.93 17.15 11.69
CA THR A 87 31.13 16.04 12.60
C THR A 87 31.61 16.59 13.95
N GLY A 88 30.85 16.27 14.99
CA GLY A 88 31.22 16.56 16.37
C GLY A 88 31.36 15.26 17.14
N THR A 89 32.47 15.09 17.86
CA THR A 89 32.63 13.97 18.78
C THR A 89 32.94 14.51 20.17
N ILE A 90 32.37 13.87 21.18
CA ILE A 90 32.68 14.09 22.58
C ILE A 90 32.90 12.74 23.23
N GLY A 91 33.94 12.62 24.05
CA GLY A 91 34.28 11.37 24.67
C GLY A 91 35.26 11.52 25.82
N SER A 92 35.70 10.43 26.37
CA SER A 92 36.79 10.36 27.32
C SER A 92 37.80 9.31 26.86
N GLY A 93 39.09 9.58 26.98
CA GLY A 93 40.16 8.67 26.63
C GLY A 93 41.17 8.61 27.75
N SER A 94 41.52 7.40 28.22
CA SER A 94 42.53 7.20 29.26
C SER A 94 43.31 5.91 28.98
N VAL A 95 44.58 5.89 29.40
CA VAL A 95 45.42 4.68 29.36
C VAL A 95 45.01 3.71 30.46
N GLN A 96 44.45 4.21 31.57
CA GLN A 96 43.98 3.44 32.70
C GLN A 96 42.48 3.60 32.89
N LEU A 97 41.79 2.52 33.23
CA LEU A 97 40.34 2.47 33.28
C LEU A 97 39.76 3.31 34.43
N ASP A 98 40.46 3.43 35.54
CA ASP A 98 40.08 4.19 36.72
C ASP A 98 39.98 5.71 36.46
N ASN A 99 40.74 6.22 35.51
CA ASN A 99 40.76 7.65 35.14
C ASN A 99 39.90 7.99 33.91
N LEU A 100 39.22 7.02 33.33
CA LEU A 100 38.48 7.20 32.06
C LEU A 100 37.42 8.31 32.14
N PHE A 101 36.76 8.46 33.26
CA PHE A 101 35.67 9.43 33.44
C PHE A 101 36.06 10.68 34.24
N THR A 102 37.34 10.88 34.51
CA THR A 102 37.83 12.07 35.19
C THR A 102 37.91 13.27 34.21
N GLY A 103 37.67 14.48 34.75
CA GLY A 103 37.57 15.71 33.95
C GLY A 103 38.75 15.99 32.99
N PRO A 104 40.04 15.74 33.36
CA PRO A 104 41.18 15.95 32.48
C PRO A 104 41.23 15.06 31.25
N ASN A 105 40.52 13.95 31.24
CA ASN A 105 40.53 12.96 30.17
C ASN A 105 39.36 13.12 29.18
N ARG A 106 38.59 14.19 29.31
CA ARG A 106 37.55 14.55 28.35
C ARG A 106 38.14 15.08 27.06
N THR A 107 37.71 14.51 25.95
CA THR A 107 38.12 14.93 24.60
C THR A 107 36.87 15.39 23.82
N TRP A 108 37.05 16.43 23.03
CA TRP A 108 36.02 16.83 22.05
C TRP A 108 36.71 17.17 20.76
N SER A 109 36.02 16.94 19.65
CA SER A 109 36.45 17.42 18.34
C SER A 109 35.26 17.99 17.57
N PHE A 110 35.53 18.99 16.76
CA PHE A 110 34.58 19.67 15.89
C PHE A 110 35.22 19.82 14.52
N MET A 111 34.68 19.14 13.51
CA MET A 111 35.27 19.04 12.18
C MET A 111 34.23 19.41 11.12
N PRO A 112 34.17 20.68 10.69
CA PRO A 112 33.44 21.08 9.52
C PRO A 112 34.21 20.65 8.27
N GLN A 113 33.51 20.12 7.28
CA GLN A 113 34.07 19.71 6.01
C GLN A 113 33.18 20.22 4.87
N ILE A 114 33.78 20.83 3.85
CA ILE A 114 33.11 21.25 2.63
C ILE A 114 33.65 20.37 1.49
N ASN A 115 32.75 19.71 0.76
CA ASN A 115 33.11 18.93 -0.42
C ASN A 115 32.47 19.54 -1.66
N ILE A 116 33.30 19.93 -2.63
CA ILE A 116 32.87 20.56 -3.89
C ILE A 116 33.20 19.63 -5.06
N PRO A 117 32.18 19.04 -5.73
CA PRO A 117 32.43 18.19 -6.88
C PRO A 117 32.75 19.00 -8.12
N LEU A 118 34.03 19.20 -8.43
CA LEU A 118 34.45 19.95 -9.63
C LEU A 118 34.39 19.08 -10.89
N PHE A 119 34.84 17.83 -10.79
CA PHE A 119 34.83 16.87 -11.90
C PHE A 119 34.41 15.50 -11.40
N ASN A 120 33.36 14.91 -12.00
CA ASN A 120 32.89 13.56 -11.70
C ASN A 120 32.54 12.76 -12.96
N TRP A 121 33.17 13.07 -14.08
CA TRP A 121 33.05 12.34 -15.35
C TRP A 121 31.58 12.15 -15.81
N GLY A 122 30.73 13.11 -15.53
CA GLY A 122 29.34 13.09 -15.93
C GLY A 122 28.42 12.27 -15.01
N ALA A 123 28.89 11.74 -13.90
CA ALA A 123 28.07 10.94 -12.98
C ALA A 123 26.87 11.72 -12.44
N ASN A 124 27.02 12.99 -12.05
CA ASN A 124 25.91 13.82 -11.59
C ASN A 124 24.86 14.05 -12.68
N LYS A 125 25.31 14.25 -13.93
CA LYS A 125 24.41 14.40 -15.08
C LYS A 125 23.63 13.12 -15.33
N ALA A 126 24.31 11.99 -15.40
CA ALA A 126 23.67 10.69 -15.57
C ALA A 126 22.68 10.37 -14.41
N GLY A 127 23.05 10.73 -13.17
CA GLY A 127 22.17 10.61 -12.00
C GLY A 127 20.92 11.48 -12.13
N LEU A 128 21.04 12.71 -12.61
CA LEU A 128 19.90 13.59 -12.86
C LEU A 128 19.01 13.05 -13.99
N ASP A 129 19.58 12.57 -15.07
CA ASP A 129 18.82 12.00 -16.20
C ASP A 129 18.09 10.72 -15.77
N LEU A 130 18.73 9.86 -14.96
CA LEU A 130 18.09 8.71 -14.35
C LEU A 130 16.86 9.09 -13.49
N THR A 131 16.97 10.13 -12.67
CA THR A 131 15.83 10.57 -11.84
C THR A 131 14.70 11.16 -12.67
N ARG A 132 14.98 11.79 -13.80
CA ARG A 132 13.96 12.25 -14.76
C ARG A 132 13.19 11.07 -15.38
N VAL A 133 13.92 10.05 -15.85
CA VAL A 133 13.29 8.84 -16.39
C VAL A 133 12.44 8.13 -15.32
N ARG A 134 12.91 8.06 -14.07
CA ARG A 134 12.13 7.51 -12.96
C ARG A 134 10.84 8.30 -12.69
N LYS A 135 10.87 9.62 -12.84
CA LYS A 135 9.64 10.42 -12.76
C LYS A 135 8.68 10.08 -13.89
N GLU A 136 9.15 9.90 -15.14
CA GLU A 136 8.31 9.51 -16.27
C GLU A 136 7.66 8.14 -16.03
N ILE A 137 8.42 7.18 -15.51
CA ILE A 137 7.88 5.88 -15.08
C ILE A 137 6.77 6.08 -14.03
N SER A 138 6.98 6.94 -13.05
CA SER A 138 5.98 7.20 -12.00
C SER A 138 4.73 7.90 -12.55
N VAL A 139 4.85 8.72 -13.61
CA VAL A 139 3.68 9.28 -14.32
C VAL A 139 2.85 8.18 -14.96
N THR A 140 3.50 7.28 -15.70
CA THR A 140 2.82 6.15 -16.35
C THR A 140 2.15 5.22 -15.32
N GLN A 141 2.81 4.98 -14.18
CA GLN A 141 2.24 4.17 -13.10
C GLN A 141 1.01 4.85 -12.46
N TYR A 142 1.02 6.17 -12.32
CA TYR A 142 -0.14 6.92 -11.86
C TYR A 142 -1.30 6.84 -12.86
N GLU A 143 -1.03 7.03 -14.15
CA GLU A 143 -2.03 6.90 -15.20
C GLU A 143 -2.62 5.50 -15.25
N GLN A 144 -1.78 4.46 -15.10
CA GLN A 144 -2.23 3.07 -15.01
C GLN A 144 -3.15 2.86 -13.80
N ALA A 145 -2.77 3.32 -12.60
CA ALA A 145 -3.60 3.18 -11.41
C ALA A 145 -4.98 3.84 -11.56
N VAL A 146 -5.04 4.99 -12.26
CA VAL A 146 -6.32 5.64 -12.58
C VAL A 146 -7.15 4.78 -13.55
N GLN A 147 -6.54 4.22 -14.60
CA GLN A 147 -7.23 3.36 -15.56
C GLN A 147 -7.75 2.07 -14.89
N ASP A 148 -6.92 1.42 -14.07
CA ASP A 148 -7.30 0.22 -13.33
C ASP A 148 -8.49 0.51 -12.39
N ALA A 149 -8.49 1.67 -11.74
CA ALA A 149 -9.59 2.07 -10.88
C ALA A 149 -10.91 2.28 -11.65
N PHE A 150 -10.86 2.83 -12.86
CA PHE A 150 -12.03 2.93 -13.73
C PHE A 150 -12.51 1.56 -14.21
N GLN A 151 -11.58 0.68 -14.55
CA GLN A 151 -11.91 -0.70 -14.94
C GLN A 151 -12.60 -1.42 -13.78
N ASP A 152 -12.06 -1.38 -12.56
CA ASP A 152 -12.64 -1.99 -11.38
C ASP A 152 -14.12 -1.57 -11.19
N VAL A 153 -14.39 -0.26 -11.27
CA VAL A 153 -15.77 0.25 -11.13
C VAL A 153 -16.66 -0.27 -12.24
N SER A 154 -16.20 -0.27 -13.49
CA SER A 154 -16.94 -0.80 -14.63
C SER A 154 -17.27 -2.28 -14.45
N ASP A 155 -16.28 -3.09 -14.04
CA ASP A 155 -16.43 -4.52 -13.83
C ASP A 155 -17.43 -4.83 -12.71
N VAL A 156 -17.40 -4.07 -11.61
CA VAL A 156 -18.36 -4.20 -10.51
C VAL A 156 -19.78 -3.84 -10.96
N LEU A 157 -19.95 -2.81 -11.77
CA LEU A 157 -21.28 -2.43 -12.29
C LEU A 157 -21.85 -3.51 -13.23
N VAL A 158 -21.03 -4.05 -14.14
CA VAL A 158 -21.41 -5.16 -15.03
C VAL A 158 -21.72 -6.40 -14.20
N ALA A 159 -20.86 -6.76 -13.23
CA ALA A 159 -21.08 -7.90 -12.35
C ALA A 159 -22.40 -7.77 -11.58
N ASN A 160 -22.68 -6.61 -11.00
CA ASN A 160 -23.95 -6.38 -10.28
C ASN A 160 -25.18 -6.58 -11.18
N ALA A 161 -25.15 -6.06 -12.42
CA ALA A 161 -26.23 -6.21 -13.38
C ALA A 161 -26.42 -7.67 -13.83
N THR A 162 -25.34 -8.41 -14.05
CA THR A 162 -25.38 -9.80 -14.52
C THR A 162 -25.72 -10.77 -13.41
N LEU A 163 -25.17 -10.62 -12.20
CA LEU A 163 -25.43 -11.47 -11.05
C LEU A 163 -26.89 -11.43 -10.63
N LYS A 164 -27.56 -10.27 -10.69
CA LYS A 164 -29.00 -10.17 -10.43
C LYS A 164 -29.82 -11.03 -11.40
N LYS A 165 -29.47 -11.00 -12.68
CA LYS A 165 -30.15 -11.83 -13.71
C LYS A 165 -29.86 -13.32 -13.52
N GLN A 166 -28.61 -13.66 -13.20
CA GLN A 166 -28.19 -15.05 -12.93
C GLN A 166 -28.93 -15.61 -11.73
N TYR A 167 -29.01 -14.86 -10.61
CA TYR A 167 -29.75 -15.25 -9.43
C TYR A 167 -31.23 -15.52 -9.74
N ALA A 168 -31.89 -14.59 -10.45
CA ALA A 168 -33.29 -14.76 -10.84
C ALA A 168 -33.52 -16.01 -11.72
N SER A 169 -32.58 -16.33 -12.62
CA SER A 169 -32.65 -17.53 -13.46
C SER A 169 -32.43 -18.79 -12.68
N GLN A 170 -31.48 -18.82 -11.76
CA GLN A 170 -31.22 -19.97 -10.89
C GLN A 170 -32.40 -20.26 -9.96
N LEU A 171 -33.00 -19.21 -9.38
CA LEU A 171 -34.18 -19.35 -8.53
C LEU A 171 -35.36 -19.97 -9.28
N LYS A 172 -35.59 -19.54 -10.54
CA LYS A 172 -36.62 -20.16 -11.40
C LYS A 172 -36.32 -21.63 -11.70
N GLY A 173 -35.05 -21.96 -11.99
CA GLY A 173 -34.63 -23.34 -12.22
C GLY A 173 -34.87 -24.23 -11.00
N THR A 174 -34.44 -23.77 -9.81
CA THR A 174 -34.65 -24.52 -8.56
C THR A 174 -36.12 -24.74 -8.24
N ASN A 175 -36.96 -23.70 -8.41
CA ASN A 175 -38.40 -23.84 -8.18
C ASN A 175 -39.04 -24.85 -9.16
N ALA A 176 -38.65 -24.83 -10.45
CA ALA A 176 -39.15 -25.78 -11.44
C ALA A 176 -38.70 -27.21 -11.16
N GLU A 177 -37.55 -27.45 -10.53
CA GLU A 177 -37.10 -28.76 -10.10
C GLU A 177 -37.87 -29.24 -8.86
N LEU A 178 -38.18 -28.35 -7.92
CA LEU A 178 -38.99 -28.66 -6.74
C LEU A 178 -40.44 -29.02 -7.10
N ASP A 179 -41.02 -28.33 -8.09
CA ASP A 179 -42.39 -28.62 -8.58
C ASP A 179 -42.48 -29.93 -9.37
N ARG A 180 -41.34 -30.54 -9.74
CA ARG A 180 -41.25 -31.74 -10.54
C ARG A 180 -41.13 -33.03 -9.71
N ASN A 181 -40.78 -32.88 -8.42
CA ASN A 181 -40.63 -33.97 -7.46
C ASN A 181 -41.84 -34.05 -6.51
#